data_14c4a50b771f84c3196fe575337e0625
#
_entry.id   14c4a50b771f84c3196fe575337e0625
#
_cell.length_a   1.000
_cell.length_b   1.000
_cell.length_c   1.000
_cell.angle_alpha   90.00
_cell.angle_beta   90.00
_cell.angle_gamma   90.00
#
_symmetry.space_group_name_H-M   'P 1'
#
loop_
_entity.id
_entity.type
_entity.pdbx_description
1 polymer ?
#
loop_
_entity_poly.entity_id
_entity_poly.type
_entity_poly.pdbx_seq_one_letter_code
_entity_poly.pdbx_strand_id
1 'polypeptide(L)'
;MPPENMFETDVLIIGGGMAGFFAAVKARERGVGVILVNKGYAGQSGQSPWADSFAAFNPEWGHELEGWVNQVNRVGEYVNNREWTELCFLESYARYRDLVAWGVEFHRTEDGDLFRSTSSLGPCQALFTPPRAHGPALRKEALKRGVRIMDRIMILELVRQDGDGVITGAVGMPVAEDGFLV
;
A
#
# COMPACT_ATOMS: atom_id res chain seq x y z
N MET A 1 -3.97 -18.18 29.94
CA MET A 1 -4.46 -17.93 28.57
C MET A 1 -4.51 -16.42 28.40
N PRO A 2 -4.06 -15.88 27.26
CA PRO A 2 -4.28 -14.46 27.00
C PRO A 2 -5.79 -14.16 27.05
N PRO A 3 -6.20 -12.95 27.44
CA PRO A 3 -7.59 -12.56 27.41
C PRO A 3 -8.16 -12.70 25.98
N GLU A 4 -9.45 -12.96 25.84
CA GLU A 4 -10.12 -13.20 24.55
C GLU A 4 -9.88 -12.09 23.50
N ASN A 5 -9.48 -10.90 23.95
CA ASN A 5 -9.26 -9.71 23.15
C ASN A 5 -7.77 -9.39 22.89
N MET A 6 -6.86 -10.32 23.17
CA MET A 6 -5.44 -10.15 22.90
C MET A 6 -4.98 -11.02 21.73
N PHE A 7 -4.24 -10.43 20.79
CA PHE A 7 -3.73 -11.09 19.61
C PHE A 7 -2.22 -10.90 19.51
N GLU A 8 -1.52 -11.95 19.16
CA GLU A 8 -0.06 -11.93 18.98
C GLU A 8 0.32 -12.09 17.51
N THR A 9 1.34 -11.36 17.07
CA THR A 9 1.89 -11.44 15.73
C THR A 9 3.32 -10.90 15.70
N ASP A 10 4.11 -11.31 14.70
CA ASP A 10 5.45 -10.78 14.51
C ASP A 10 5.41 -9.35 13.92
N VAL A 11 4.43 -9.07 13.05
CA VAL A 11 4.25 -7.78 12.39
C VAL A 11 2.80 -7.34 12.47
N LEU A 12 2.56 -6.19 13.10
CA LEU A 12 1.28 -5.50 13.08
C LEU A 12 1.30 -4.39 12.04
N ILE A 13 0.34 -4.40 11.12
CA ILE A 13 0.17 -3.36 10.11
C ILE A 13 -1.11 -2.60 10.37
N ILE A 14 -0.99 -1.29 10.55
CA ILE A 14 -2.10 -0.40 10.82
C ILE A 14 -2.45 0.36 9.54
N GLY A 15 -3.60 0.02 8.96
CA GLY A 15 -4.11 0.60 7.72
C GLY A 15 -4.06 -0.35 6.53
N GLY A 16 -5.24 -0.67 5.99
CA GLY A 16 -5.46 -1.58 4.87
C GLY A 16 -5.59 -0.86 3.52
N GLY A 17 -4.78 0.17 3.29
CA GLY A 17 -4.59 0.76 1.97
C GLY A 17 -3.55 0.01 1.15
N MET A 18 -3.19 0.52 -0.02
CA MET A 18 -2.20 -0.09 -0.91
C MET A 18 -0.87 -0.37 -0.20
N ALA A 19 -0.31 0.61 0.49
CA ALA A 19 0.96 0.47 1.20
C ALA A 19 0.90 -0.63 2.28
N GLY A 20 -0.20 -0.68 3.07
CA GLY A 20 -0.39 -1.70 4.10
C GLY A 20 -0.49 -3.11 3.51
N PHE A 21 -1.19 -3.28 2.40
CA PHE A 21 -1.24 -4.58 1.73
C PHE A 21 0.11 -5.02 1.15
N PHE A 22 0.85 -4.10 0.52
CA PHE A 22 2.21 -4.42 0.06
C PHE A 22 3.11 -4.81 1.23
N ALA A 23 3.10 -4.06 2.32
CA ALA A 23 3.85 -4.39 3.53
C ALA A 23 3.46 -5.77 4.08
N ALA A 24 2.15 -6.08 4.16
CA ALA A 24 1.65 -7.35 4.64
C ALA A 24 2.10 -8.52 3.77
N VAL A 25 1.96 -8.40 2.47
CA VAL A 25 2.37 -9.44 1.50
C VAL A 25 3.87 -9.66 1.56
N LYS A 26 4.68 -8.58 1.57
CA LYS A 26 6.14 -8.67 1.62
C LYS A 26 6.67 -9.21 2.96
N ALA A 27 5.99 -8.93 4.06
CA ALA A 27 6.31 -9.55 5.36
C ALA A 27 6.00 -11.05 5.33
N ARG A 28 4.84 -11.46 4.80
CA ARG A 28 4.49 -12.88 4.66
C ARG A 28 5.44 -13.64 3.74
N GLU A 29 5.98 -13.02 2.69
CA GLU A 29 7.02 -13.60 1.84
C GLU A 29 8.31 -13.95 2.61
N ARG A 30 8.54 -13.30 3.76
CA ARG A 30 9.64 -13.57 4.68
C ARG A 30 9.31 -14.59 5.77
N GLY A 31 8.12 -15.18 5.75
CA GLY A 31 7.70 -16.25 6.66
C GLY A 31 7.21 -15.80 8.03
N VAL A 32 7.08 -14.50 8.29
CA VAL A 32 6.62 -13.97 9.58
C VAL A 32 5.09 -13.90 9.68
N GLY A 33 4.53 -14.00 10.89
CA GLY A 33 3.11 -13.81 11.17
C GLY A 33 2.71 -12.35 10.96
N VAL A 34 1.56 -12.10 10.32
CA VAL A 34 1.09 -10.74 10.03
C VAL A 34 -0.38 -10.56 10.38
N ILE A 35 -0.66 -9.53 11.17
CA ILE A 35 -2.00 -8.99 11.37
C ILE A 35 -2.06 -7.62 10.70
N LEU A 36 -3.07 -7.43 9.84
CA LEU A 36 -3.40 -6.13 9.24
C LEU A 36 -4.71 -5.64 9.83
N VAL A 37 -4.67 -4.49 10.49
CA VAL A 37 -5.83 -3.86 11.13
C VAL A 37 -6.26 -2.64 10.33
N ASN A 38 -7.57 -2.48 10.11
CA ASN A 38 -8.10 -1.33 9.39
C ASN A 38 -9.37 -0.78 10.03
N LYS A 39 -9.47 0.56 10.16
CA LYS A 39 -10.61 1.25 10.74
C LYS A 39 -11.92 1.02 9.98
N GLY A 40 -11.86 0.92 8.67
CA GLY A 40 -12.98 0.50 7.82
C GLY A 40 -12.75 -0.90 7.26
N TYR A 41 -13.18 -1.15 6.04
CA TYR A 41 -12.89 -2.39 5.32
C TYR A 41 -11.59 -2.24 4.53
N ALA A 42 -10.62 -3.09 4.81
CA ALA A 42 -9.32 -3.10 4.14
C ALA A 42 -9.48 -3.30 2.62
N GLY A 43 -8.86 -2.43 1.83
CA GLY A 43 -8.97 -2.40 0.37
C GLY A 43 -10.23 -1.71 -0.18
N GLN A 44 -11.16 -1.28 0.69
CA GLN A 44 -12.42 -0.65 0.27
C GLN A 44 -12.66 0.71 0.92
N SER A 45 -11.80 1.12 1.85
CA SER A 45 -11.91 2.40 2.57
C SER A 45 -10.62 3.20 2.44
N GLY A 46 -10.69 4.50 2.77
CA GLY A 46 -9.60 5.44 2.61
C GLY A 46 -9.43 5.92 1.18
N GLN A 47 -8.23 6.37 0.81
CA GLN A 47 -7.93 6.96 -0.50
C GLN A 47 -7.69 5.90 -1.59
N SER A 48 -7.09 4.75 -1.24
CA SER A 48 -6.68 3.74 -2.23
C SER A 48 -7.79 3.30 -3.20
N PRO A 49 -9.05 3.06 -2.80
CA PRO A 49 -10.11 2.67 -3.73
C PRO A 49 -10.41 3.69 -4.84
N TRP A 50 -10.02 4.94 -4.63
CA TRP A 50 -10.24 6.04 -5.57
C TRP A 50 -9.02 6.35 -6.44
N ALA A 51 -7.88 5.75 -6.14
CA ALA A 51 -6.69 5.84 -6.97
C ALA A 51 -6.88 4.95 -8.20
N ASP A 52 -6.85 5.54 -9.37
CA ASP A 52 -7.02 4.86 -10.67
C ASP A 52 -5.77 4.97 -11.54
N SER A 53 -4.78 5.73 -11.11
CA SER A 53 -3.56 5.98 -11.86
C SER A 53 -2.30 5.70 -11.04
N PHE A 54 -1.30 5.15 -11.70
CA PHE A 54 -0.03 4.72 -11.10
C PHE A 54 1.13 5.18 -11.98
N ALA A 55 2.06 5.91 -11.40
CA ALA A 55 3.34 6.15 -12.06
C ALA A 55 4.16 4.85 -12.08
N ALA A 56 4.65 4.46 -13.25
CA ALA A 56 5.55 3.31 -13.41
C ALA A 56 6.74 3.70 -14.27
N PHE A 57 7.86 3.90 -13.63
CA PHE A 57 9.11 4.26 -14.29
C PHE A 57 9.77 3.00 -14.87
N ASN A 58 10.04 3.02 -16.18
CA ASN A 58 10.80 1.97 -16.83
C ASN A 58 11.72 2.57 -17.92
N PRO A 59 13.05 2.46 -17.79
CA PRO A 59 14.00 2.95 -18.80
C PRO A 59 13.78 2.34 -20.18
N GLU A 60 13.33 1.08 -20.26
CA GLU A 60 13.02 0.42 -21.53
C GLU A 60 11.87 1.09 -22.31
N TRP A 61 11.07 1.90 -21.64
CA TRP A 61 10.01 2.73 -22.24
C TRP A 61 10.50 4.12 -22.66
N GLY A 62 11.81 4.37 -22.60
CA GLY A 62 12.42 5.66 -22.88
C GLY A 62 12.31 6.68 -21.75
N HIS A 63 12.04 6.22 -20.50
CA HIS A 63 11.96 7.11 -19.36
C HIS A 63 13.36 7.48 -18.84
N GLU A 64 13.57 8.76 -18.59
CA GLU A 64 14.77 9.31 -17.97
C GLU A 64 14.47 9.74 -16.54
N LEU A 65 15.21 9.17 -15.57
CA LEU A 65 14.96 9.37 -14.14
C LEU A 65 15.02 10.84 -13.73
N GLU A 66 16.05 11.56 -14.21
CA GLU A 66 16.23 12.97 -13.87
C GLU A 66 15.06 13.84 -14.31
N GLY A 67 14.50 13.57 -15.51
CA GLY A 67 13.31 14.27 -16.01
C GLY A 67 12.09 14.03 -15.15
N TRP A 68 11.91 12.80 -14.68
CA TRP A 68 10.80 12.41 -13.80
C TRP A 68 10.94 13.04 -12.40
N VAL A 69 12.13 12.98 -11.82
CA VAL A 69 12.42 13.58 -10.51
C VAL A 69 12.24 15.10 -10.56
N ASN A 70 12.74 15.76 -11.61
CA ASN A 70 12.58 17.20 -11.77
C ASN A 70 11.13 17.64 -11.94
N GLN A 71 10.28 16.82 -12.58
CA GLN A 71 8.84 17.09 -12.63
C GLN A 71 8.23 17.09 -11.22
N VAL A 72 8.50 16.05 -10.40
CA VAL A 72 7.98 15.97 -9.03
C VAL A 72 8.50 17.09 -8.15
N ASN A 73 9.79 17.39 -8.24
CA ASN A 73 10.39 18.51 -7.48
C ASN A 73 9.69 19.84 -7.80
N ARG A 74 9.47 20.12 -9.10
CA ARG A 74 8.79 21.34 -9.53
C ARG A 74 7.33 21.40 -9.08
N VAL A 75 6.58 20.29 -9.22
CA VAL A 75 5.16 20.22 -8.81
C VAL A 75 5.03 20.30 -7.29
N GLY A 76 5.95 19.68 -6.57
CA GLY A 76 6.03 19.72 -5.11
C GLY A 76 6.72 20.96 -4.56
N GLU A 77 7.02 21.99 -5.39
CA GLU A 77 7.66 23.23 -4.98
C GLU A 77 8.99 22.99 -4.20
N TYR A 78 9.70 21.89 -4.53
CA TYR A 78 10.97 21.47 -3.93
C TYR A 78 10.92 21.14 -2.44
N VAL A 79 9.73 20.87 -1.87
CA VAL A 79 9.59 20.44 -0.47
C VAL A 79 9.62 18.92 -0.30
N ASN A 80 9.61 18.16 -1.39
CA ASN A 80 9.73 16.70 -1.37
C ASN A 80 11.18 16.25 -1.12
N ASN A 81 11.32 15.05 -0.57
CA ASN A 81 12.62 14.41 -0.44
C ASN A 81 13.03 13.76 -1.77
N ARG A 82 14.13 14.22 -2.36
CA ARG A 82 14.62 13.74 -3.66
C ARG A 82 14.97 12.25 -3.63
N GLU A 83 15.65 11.77 -2.59
CA GLU A 83 16.08 10.37 -2.49
C GLU A 83 14.86 9.43 -2.45
N TRP A 84 13.83 9.79 -1.68
CA TRP A 84 12.58 9.04 -1.66
C TRP A 84 11.85 9.09 -3.01
N THR A 85 11.87 10.20 -3.72
CA THR A 85 11.28 10.33 -5.05
C THR A 85 11.99 9.40 -6.04
N GLU A 86 13.30 9.36 -6.05
CA GLU A 86 14.11 8.46 -6.89
C GLU A 86 13.82 6.99 -6.56
N LEU A 87 13.84 6.62 -5.28
CA LEU A 87 13.52 5.27 -4.83
C LEU A 87 12.13 4.82 -5.27
N CYS A 88 11.12 5.69 -5.10
CA CYS A 88 9.75 5.38 -5.52
C CYS A 88 9.67 5.10 -7.02
N PHE A 89 10.36 5.88 -7.86
CA PHE A 89 10.36 5.63 -9.30
C PHE A 89 11.09 4.34 -9.66
N LEU A 90 12.30 4.14 -9.15
CA LEU A 90 13.09 2.95 -9.43
C LEU A 90 12.38 1.65 -9.04
N GLU A 91 11.60 1.67 -7.96
CA GLU A 91 10.84 0.51 -7.49
C GLU A 91 9.45 0.38 -8.17
N SER A 92 8.93 1.44 -8.78
CA SER A 92 7.53 1.51 -9.23
C SER A 92 7.17 0.46 -10.28
N TYR A 93 8.07 0.16 -11.23
CA TYR A 93 7.83 -0.84 -12.26
C TYR A 93 7.73 -2.25 -11.67
N ALA A 94 8.57 -2.57 -10.70
CA ALA A 94 8.50 -3.86 -10.00
C ALA A 94 7.15 -3.99 -9.23
N ARG A 95 6.68 -2.91 -8.63
CA ARG A 95 5.36 -2.89 -7.94
C ARG A 95 4.20 -2.99 -8.93
N TYR A 96 4.30 -2.37 -10.09
CA TYR A 96 3.34 -2.59 -11.17
C TYR A 96 3.26 -4.08 -11.56
N ARG A 97 4.39 -4.74 -11.72
CA ARG A 97 4.42 -6.18 -12.03
C ARG A 97 3.82 -7.04 -10.93
N ASP A 98 4.06 -6.70 -9.66
CA ASP A 98 3.40 -7.35 -8.52
C ASP A 98 1.87 -7.22 -8.63
N LEU A 99 1.35 -6.01 -8.90
CA LEU A 99 -0.09 -5.77 -9.06
C LEU A 99 -0.70 -6.61 -10.18
N VAL A 100 -0.05 -6.67 -11.33
CA VAL A 100 -0.47 -7.51 -12.46
C VAL A 100 -0.49 -8.99 -12.05
N ALA A 101 0.54 -9.47 -11.38
CA ALA A 101 0.64 -10.86 -10.92
C ALA A 101 -0.44 -11.20 -9.88
N TRP A 102 -0.93 -10.22 -9.12
CA TRP A 102 -2.02 -10.36 -8.15
C TRP A 102 -3.41 -10.17 -8.77
N GLY A 103 -3.47 -9.96 -10.10
CA GLY A 103 -4.70 -9.91 -10.86
C GLY A 103 -5.32 -8.52 -10.99
N VAL A 104 -4.54 -7.46 -10.80
CA VAL A 104 -4.99 -6.11 -11.14
C VAL A 104 -4.89 -5.92 -12.65
N GLU A 105 -6.01 -5.60 -13.28
CA GLU A 105 -6.07 -5.29 -14.70
C GLU A 105 -5.74 -3.80 -14.94
N PHE A 106 -4.90 -3.55 -15.94
CA PHE A 106 -4.56 -2.20 -16.38
C PHE A 106 -5.17 -1.94 -17.76
N HIS A 107 -5.55 -0.70 -18.00
CA HIS A 107 -6.11 -0.28 -19.28
C HIS A 107 -5.11 -0.54 -20.42
N ARG A 108 -5.66 -0.96 -21.57
CA ARG A 108 -4.92 -1.22 -22.79
C ARG A 108 -5.47 -0.38 -23.93
N THR A 109 -4.63 -0.16 -24.93
CA THR A 109 -5.03 0.44 -26.22
C THR A 109 -5.85 -0.58 -27.04
N GLU A 110 -6.43 -0.15 -28.14
CA GLU A 110 -7.16 -0.99 -29.08
C GLU A 110 -6.27 -2.11 -29.66
N ASP A 111 -4.97 -1.84 -29.83
CA ASP A 111 -3.97 -2.80 -30.30
C ASP A 111 -3.51 -3.79 -29.21
N GLY A 112 -4.01 -3.64 -27.97
CA GLY A 112 -3.69 -4.50 -26.83
C GLY A 112 -2.45 -4.09 -26.03
N ASP A 113 -1.78 -3.03 -26.40
CA ASP A 113 -0.64 -2.49 -25.66
C ASP A 113 -1.10 -1.81 -24.35
N LEU A 114 -0.16 -1.71 -23.41
CA LEU A 114 -0.43 -1.04 -22.14
C LEU A 114 -0.70 0.46 -22.38
N PHE A 115 -1.88 0.92 -21.97
CA PHE A 115 -2.22 2.33 -22.09
C PHE A 115 -1.39 3.17 -21.11
N ARG A 116 -0.66 4.15 -21.63
CA ARG A 116 0.19 5.08 -20.88
C ARG A 116 -0.18 6.51 -21.26
N SER A 117 -0.47 7.32 -20.26
CA SER A 117 -0.76 8.74 -20.48
C SER A 117 0.35 9.60 -19.90
N THR A 118 0.88 10.50 -20.71
CA THR A 118 1.91 11.45 -20.27
C THR A 118 1.25 12.64 -19.57
N SER A 119 1.83 13.06 -18.47
CA SER A 119 1.39 14.26 -17.75
C SER A 119 1.59 15.53 -18.59
N SER A 120 0.65 16.46 -18.53
CA SER A 120 0.84 17.81 -19.09
C SER A 120 1.90 18.64 -18.34
N LEU A 121 2.32 18.19 -17.18
CA LEU A 121 3.29 18.87 -16.31
C LEU A 121 4.73 18.44 -16.58
N GLY A 122 4.95 17.39 -17.38
CA GLY A 122 6.30 16.89 -17.70
C GLY A 122 6.30 15.43 -18.18
N PRO A 123 7.46 14.78 -18.20
CA PRO A 123 7.65 13.47 -18.84
C PRO A 123 7.06 12.27 -18.07
N CYS A 124 6.61 12.43 -16.83
CA CYS A 124 6.04 11.33 -16.07
C CYS A 124 4.83 10.73 -16.78
N GLN A 125 4.80 9.40 -16.85
CA GLN A 125 3.69 8.66 -17.42
C GLN A 125 2.94 7.90 -16.33
N ALA A 126 1.63 7.82 -16.49
CA ALA A 126 0.76 7.04 -15.61
C ALA A 126 0.13 5.87 -16.37
N LEU A 127 0.01 4.76 -15.68
CA LEU A 127 -0.82 3.61 -16.03
C LEU A 127 -2.17 3.75 -15.34
N PHE A 128 -3.22 3.23 -15.93
CA PHE A 128 -4.58 3.36 -15.39
C PHE A 128 -5.21 2.00 -15.15
N THR A 129 -6.05 1.94 -14.11
CA THR A 129 -6.87 0.77 -13.78
C THR A 129 -8.34 1.17 -13.77
N PRO A 130 -9.27 0.21 -13.93
CA PRO A 130 -10.66 0.47 -13.59
C PRO A 130 -10.78 0.93 -12.13
N PRO A 131 -11.73 1.83 -11.83
CA PRO A 131 -11.97 2.28 -10.46
C PRO A 131 -12.15 1.11 -9.50
N ARG A 132 -11.50 1.17 -8.34
CA ARG A 132 -11.56 0.16 -7.28
C ARG A 132 -11.00 -1.23 -7.64
N ALA A 133 -10.33 -1.40 -8.77
CA ALA A 133 -9.83 -2.72 -9.22
C ALA A 133 -8.79 -3.32 -8.28
N HIS A 134 -7.89 -2.49 -7.73
CA HIS A 134 -6.75 -3.00 -6.96
C HIS A 134 -7.10 -3.43 -5.53
N GLY A 135 -8.06 -2.81 -4.86
CA GLY A 135 -8.40 -3.15 -3.47
C GLY A 135 -8.79 -4.62 -3.26
N PRO A 136 -9.76 -5.16 -4.02
CA PRO A 136 -10.12 -6.59 -3.95
C PRO A 136 -8.97 -7.52 -4.30
N ALA A 137 -8.15 -7.19 -5.31
CA ALA A 137 -7.00 -7.99 -5.72
C ALA A 137 -5.94 -8.07 -4.61
N LEU A 138 -5.58 -6.93 -4.03
CA LEU A 138 -4.65 -6.84 -2.90
C LEU A 138 -5.14 -7.62 -1.68
N ARG A 139 -6.42 -7.46 -1.33
CA ARG A 139 -7.04 -8.21 -0.23
C ARG A 139 -7.00 -9.72 -0.47
N LYS A 140 -7.36 -10.16 -1.67
CA LYS A 140 -7.31 -11.57 -2.08
C LYS A 140 -5.91 -12.14 -1.95
N GLU A 141 -4.90 -11.41 -2.44
CA GLU A 141 -3.51 -11.87 -2.37
C GLU A 141 -3.00 -11.92 -0.92
N ALA A 142 -3.32 -10.94 -0.10
CA ALA A 142 -2.95 -10.93 1.32
C ALA A 142 -3.56 -12.14 2.07
N LEU A 143 -4.85 -12.41 1.87
CA LEU A 143 -5.53 -13.56 2.47
C LEU A 143 -4.92 -14.89 2.00
N LYS A 144 -4.64 -15.03 0.69
CA LYS A 144 -3.99 -16.21 0.12
C LYS A 144 -2.64 -16.50 0.76
N ARG A 145 -1.91 -15.47 1.17
CA ARG A 145 -0.62 -15.59 1.87
C ARG A 145 -0.73 -15.76 3.38
N GLY A 146 -1.96 -15.83 3.91
CA GLY A 146 -2.20 -16.05 5.32
C GLY A 146 -2.06 -14.79 6.18
N VAL A 147 -2.26 -13.59 5.61
CA VAL A 147 -2.42 -12.37 6.40
C VAL A 147 -3.75 -12.44 7.14
N ARG A 148 -3.74 -12.24 8.45
CA ARG A 148 -4.96 -12.06 9.23
C ARG A 148 -5.41 -10.60 9.09
N ILE A 149 -6.59 -10.39 8.50
CA ILE A 149 -7.17 -9.05 8.32
C ILE A 149 -8.24 -8.82 9.37
N MET A 150 -8.13 -7.72 10.10
CA MET A 150 -9.11 -7.28 11.09
C MET A 150 -9.71 -5.95 10.61
N ASP A 151 -10.90 -6.05 10.05
CA ASP A 151 -11.68 -4.89 9.58
C ASP A 151 -12.43 -4.23 10.73
N ARG A 152 -12.73 -2.93 10.58
CA ARG A 152 -13.54 -2.12 11.53
C ARG A 152 -12.93 -2.05 12.92
N ILE A 153 -11.62 -2.05 13.02
CA ILE A 153 -10.87 -1.86 14.25
C ILE A 153 -10.12 -0.54 14.14
N MET A 154 -10.40 0.37 15.04
CA MET A 154 -9.69 1.65 15.14
C MET A 154 -8.57 1.52 16.17
N ILE A 155 -7.33 1.66 15.73
CA ILE A 155 -6.19 1.74 16.64
C ILE A 155 -6.18 3.11 17.29
N LEU A 156 -6.06 3.13 18.61
CA LEU A 156 -6.10 4.32 19.45
C LEU A 156 -4.72 4.72 19.94
N GLU A 157 -3.89 3.73 20.29
CA GLU A 157 -2.59 3.98 20.90
C GLU A 157 -1.60 2.87 20.58
N LEU A 158 -0.31 3.22 20.54
CA LEU A 158 0.79 2.28 20.46
C LEU A 158 1.32 1.96 21.85
N VAL A 159 1.44 0.69 22.17
CA VAL A 159 2.00 0.24 23.44
C VAL A 159 3.52 0.28 23.36
N ARG A 160 4.15 0.91 24.34
CA ARG A 160 5.61 1.02 24.46
C ARG A 160 6.08 0.23 25.68
N GLN A 161 7.23 -0.39 25.53
CA GLN A 161 7.93 -0.97 26.67
C GLN A 161 8.57 0.14 27.50
N ASP A 162 8.46 0.02 28.83
CA ASP A 162 9.10 0.95 29.76
C ASP A 162 10.64 0.91 29.60
N GLY A 163 11.26 2.07 29.50
CA GLY A 163 12.71 2.25 29.54
C GLY A 163 13.40 2.46 28.19
N ASP A 164 13.03 1.77 27.13
CA ASP A 164 13.70 1.87 25.81
C ASP A 164 12.83 2.49 24.70
N GLY A 165 11.54 2.67 24.97
CA GLY A 165 10.59 3.24 24.01
C GLY A 165 10.23 2.32 22.84
N VAL A 166 10.63 1.06 22.86
CA VAL A 166 10.29 0.07 21.82
C VAL A 166 8.77 -0.14 21.76
N ILE A 167 8.22 -0.12 20.56
CA ILE A 167 6.81 -0.43 20.34
C ILE A 167 6.62 -1.94 20.39
N THR A 168 5.79 -2.38 21.33
CA THR A 168 5.51 -3.81 21.56
C THR A 168 4.08 -4.22 21.19
N GLY A 169 3.24 -3.26 20.82
CA GLY A 169 1.87 -3.56 20.44
C GLY A 169 1.05 -2.31 20.15
N ALA A 170 -0.25 -2.50 20.09
CA ALA A 170 -1.22 -1.42 19.94
C ALA A 170 -2.53 -1.76 20.63
N VAL A 171 -3.24 -0.74 21.11
CA VAL A 171 -4.61 -0.85 21.62
C VAL A 171 -5.58 -0.32 20.60
N GLY A 172 -6.65 -1.06 20.34
CA GLY A 172 -7.71 -0.66 19.43
C GLY A 172 -9.09 -0.96 19.97
N MET A 173 -10.11 -0.46 19.26
CA MET A 173 -11.51 -0.76 19.56
C MET A 173 -12.29 -1.07 18.27
N PRO A 174 -13.29 -1.97 18.31
CA PRO A 174 -14.24 -2.15 17.24
C PRO A 174 -15.02 -0.85 16.97
N VAL A 175 -15.18 -0.49 15.69
CA VAL A 175 -15.88 0.76 15.31
C VAL A 175 -17.38 0.73 15.60
N ALA A 176 -17.98 -0.43 15.80
CA ALA A 176 -19.42 -0.59 15.99
C ALA A 176 -19.80 -1.37 17.26
N GLU A 177 -18.85 -1.64 18.12
CA GLU A 177 -19.06 -2.42 19.36
C GLU A 177 -18.39 -1.69 20.52
N ASP A 178 -18.92 -1.88 21.74
CA ASP A 178 -18.28 -1.41 22.95
C ASP A 178 -17.18 -2.42 23.36
N GLY A 179 -15.99 -1.92 23.65
CA GLY A 179 -14.86 -2.71 24.12
C GLY A 179 -13.54 -2.38 23.43
N PHE A 180 -12.44 -2.88 24.01
CA PHE A 180 -11.09 -2.69 23.51
C PHE A 180 -10.47 -4.03 23.10
N LEU A 181 -9.60 -3.98 22.09
CA LEU A 181 -8.71 -5.07 21.67
C LEU A 181 -7.27 -4.69 21.98
N VAL A 182 -6.49 -5.62 22.46
CA VAL A 182 -5.07 -5.45 22.80
C VAL A 182 -4.22 -6.44 21.99
#